data_fb0c8ab606e64f1d067cb0572d018d18
#
_entry.id   fb0c8ab606e64f1d067cb0572d018d18
#
_cell.length_a   1.000
_cell.length_b   1.000
_cell.length_c   1.000
_cell.angle_alpha   90.00
_cell.angle_beta   90.00
_cell.angle_gamma   90.00
#
_symmetry.space_group_name_H-M   'P 1'
#
loop_
_entity.id
_entity.type
_entity.pdbx_description
1 polymer ?
#
loop_
_entity_poly.entity_id
_entity_poly.type
_entity_poly.pdbx_seq_one_letter_code
_entity_poly.pdbx_strand_id
1 'polypeptide(L)'
;MTITKNRLSLIAATVLCAVLLCSIIVPGGAKSGASAAPSFAKTRSDSPRRPLRVGHPTFASPHASPVVLHGGDVFVANTAADTLDVIDAETKKVRARINVGIDPVSIAVRPDGKEVWVSNHVSDSVSVIDNNPEQPTYLQVVATIQTFDAETRATSFDEPVGIAFAGNEKGYVALSSENQIAVVDVASREVTKRLRIPAQD
;
A
#
# COMPACT_ATOMS: atom_id res chain seq x y z
N MET A 1 54.23 4.18 -28.03
CA MET A 1 54.31 5.64 -28.14
C MET A 1 52.95 6.16 -27.75
N THR A 2 52.65 6.72 -26.73
CA THR A 2 53.05 7.61 -25.69
C THR A 2 51.97 7.57 -24.58
N ILE A 3 52.40 7.36 -23.36
CA ILE A 3 51.68 7.36 -22.11
C ILE A 3 51.34 8.80 -21.73
N THR A 4 50.16 9.11 -21.24
CA THR A 4 50.00 10.24 -20.34
C THR A 4 49.07 9.91 -19.15
N LYS A 5 49.70 9.89 -17.97
CA LYS A 5 49.13 9.88 -16.63
C LYS A 5 48.69 11.30 -16.27
N ASN A 6 47.58 11.47 -15.55
CA ASN A 6 47.35 12.58 -14.60
C ASN A 6 46.31 12.13 -13.58
N ARG A 7 46.75 11.86 -12.41
CA ARG A 7 46.95 12.64 -11.16
C ARG A 7 45.68 12.83 -10.34
N LEU A 8 45.74 12.16 -9.19
CA LEU A 8 44.97 12.36 -7.97
C LEU A 8 44.77 13.84 -7.58
N SER A 9 43.66 14.16 -7.00
CA SER A 9 43.57 15.21 -5.98
C SER A 9 42.62 14.78 -4.86
N LEU A 10 43.21 14.57 -3.73
CA LEU A 10 42.66 14.29 -2.40
C LEU A 10 42.35 15.65 -1.75
N ILE A 11 41.12 15.91 -1.32
CA ILE A 11 40.82 17.02 -0.41
C ILE A 11 40.07 16.43 0.79
N ALA A 12 40.86 16.28 1.88
CA ALA A 12 40.33 16.07 3.21
C ALA A 12 39.93 17.43 3.80
N ALA A 13 38.69 17.56 4.21
CA ALA A 13 38.23 18.69 5.01
C ALA A 13 37.88 18.21 6.42
N THR A 14 38.81 18.46 7.32
CA THR A 14 38.67 18.30 8.78
C THR A 14 37.85 19.47 9.32
N VAL A 15 36.69 19.24 9.92
CA VAL A 15 35.97 20.24 10.70
C VAL A 15 36.12 19.93 12.17
N LEU A 16 36.90 20.75 12.82
CA LEU A 16 37.16 20.79 14.26
C LEU A 16 36.00 21.52 14.95
N CYS A 17 35.22 20.84 15.77
CA CYS A 17 34.16 21.48 16.57
C CYS A 17 34.70 21.74 17.99
N ALA A 18 34.90 23.00 18.29
CA ALA A 18 35.34 23.48 19.59
C ALA A 18 34.17 23.47 20.58
N VAL A 19 34.37 22.77 21.69
CA VAL A 19 33.46 22.77 22.84
C VAL A 19 33.82 23.98 23.73
N LEU A 20 32.92 24.94 23.86
CA LEU A 20 33.01 26.04 24.83
C LEU A 20 32.19 25.63 26.06
N LEU A 21 32.90 25.31 27.15
CA LEU A 21 32.35 25.24 28.49
C LEU A 21 32.13 26.68 29.02
N CYS A 22 30.88 26.99 29.30
CA CYS A 22 30.57 28.21 30.07
C CYS A 22 30.03 27.77 31.45
N SER A 23 30.90 27.81 32.44
CA SER A 23 30.55 27.64 33.86
C SER A 23 29.99 28.95 34.39
N ILE A 24 28.73 28.96 34.79
CA ILE A 24 28.16 30.06 35.60
C ILE A 24 27.86 29.51 36.98
N ILE A 25 28.65 29.99 37.93
CA ILE A 25 28.47 29.84 39.38
C ILE A 25 27.46 30.89 39.82
N VAL A 26 26.37 30.48 40.48
CA VAL A 26 25.45 31.36 41.20
C VAL A 26 25.36 30.86 42.65
N PRO A 27 25.65 31.71 43.63
CA PRO A 27 25.54 31.31 45.02
C PRO A 27 24.16 31.55 45.60
N GLY A 28 23.76 30.61 46.41
CA GLY A 28 23.00 30.57 47.62
C GLY A 28 21.79 31.47 47.87
N GLY A 29 20.74 30.81 48.40
CA GLY A 29 19.72 31.52 49.16
C GLY A 29 18.41 30.76 49.31
N ALA A 30 18.32 29.90 50.26
CA ALA A 30 17.30 29.62 51.27
C ALA A 30 15.78 29.71 50.96
N LYS A 31 15.13 28.67 51.46
CA LYS A 31 13.86 28.55 52.20
C LYS A 31 12.70 27.88 51.43
N SER A 32 12.53 26.64 51.90
CA SER A 32 11.28 25.95 52.28
C SER A 32 9.94 26.60 51.83
N GLY A 33 9.27 25.86 51.00
CA GLY A 33 7.86 25.96 50.77
C GLY A 33 7.43 24.67 50.10
N ALA A 34 7.06 23.68 50.90
CA ALA A 34 6.46 22.47 50.41
C ALA A 34 5.04 22.80 49.92
N SER A 35 4.92 23.12 48.63
CA SER A 35 3.65 23.16 47.95
C SER A 35 3.36 21.75 47.42
N ALA A 36 2.39 21.10 48.06
CA ALA A 36 1.88 19.81 47.60
C ALA A 36 1.39 19.97 46.17
N ALA A 37 2.05 19.30 45.25
CA ALA A 37 1.56 19.16 43.89
C ALA A 37 0.22 18.46 43.93
N PRO A 38 -0.78 18.95 43.16
CA PRO A 38 -2.07 18.25 43.05
C PRO A 38 -1.81 16.88 42.43
N SER A 39 -2.10 15.85 43.21
CA SER A 39 -2.15 14.47 42.73
C SER A 39 -3.23 14.41 41.67
N PHE A 40 -2.85 14.46 40.40
CA PHE A 40 -3.74 14.05 39.34
C PHE A 40 -3.94 12.54 39.48
N ALA A 41 -4.96 12.17 40.27
CA ALA A 41 -5.52 10.83 40.22
C ALA A 41 -5.93 10.57 38.76
N LYS A 42 -5.11 9.77 38.07
CA LYS A 42 -5.40 9.29 36.72
C LYS A 42 -6.62 8.37 36.83
N THR A 43 -7.81 8.98 36.79
CA THR A 43 -9.06 8.22 36.67
C THR A 43 -8.96 7.48 35.36
N ARG A 44 -8.58 6.21 35.46
CA ARG A 44 -8.65 5.28 34.33
C ARG A 44 -10.12 5.16 34.01
N SER A 45 -10.58 5.86 32.99
CA SER A 45 -11.89 5.65 32.40
C SER A 45 -11.88 4.22 31.87
N ASP A 46 -12.55 3.33 32.55
CA ASP A 46 -12.85 1.96 32.14
C ASP A 46 -13.99 1.93 31.08
N SER A 47 -14.15 3.01 30.34
CA SER A 47 -14.97 2.97 29.14
C SER A 47 -14.36 1.95 28.18
N PRO A 48 -15.11 0.93 27.75
CA PRO A 48 -14.62 -0.01 26.75
C PRO A 48 -14.12 0.83 25.57
N ARG A 49 -12.83 0.69 25.26
CA ARG A 49 -12.25 1.39 24.12
C ARG A 49 -13.05 0.94 22.91
N ARG A 50 -13.86 1.86 22.40
CA ARG A 50 -14.51 1.67 21.11
C ARG A 50 -13.40 1.29 20.14
N PRO A 51 -13.47 0.15 19.44
CA PRO A 51 -12.47 -0.18 18.45
C PRO A 51 -12.36 1.04 17.54
N LEU A 52 -11.13 1.50 17.33
CA LEU A 52 -10.85 2.54 16.36
C LEU A 52 -11.41 2.02 15.03
N ARG A 53 -12.48 2.65 14.56
CA ARG A 53 -12.96 2.41 13.20
C ARG A 53 -11.88 2.97 12.28
N VAL A 54 -11.01 2.09 11.81
CA VAL A 54 -10.03 2.41 10.80
C VAL A 54 -10.72 2.17 9.47
N GLY A 55 -10.72 3.17 8.61
CA GLY A 55 -11.27 3.07 7.27
C GLY A 55 -12.68 3.65 7.09
N HIS A 56 -13.20 3.48 5.92
CA HIS A 56 -14.54 3.86 5.48
C HIS A 56 -15.65 2.95 6.07
N PRO A 57 -16.93 3.31 5.97
CA PRO A 57 -18.02 2.40 6.30
C PRO A 57 -17.87 1.08 5.55
N THR A 58 -18.10 -0.05 6.23
CA THR A 58 -18.09 -1.37 5.58
C THR A 58 -19.27 -1.45 4.61
N PHE A 59 -18.95 -1.69 3.35
CA PHE A 59 -19.92 -2.03 2.32
C PHE A 59 -20.07 -3.55 2.25
N ALA A 60 -21.25 -4.01 1.86
CA ALA A 60 -21.48 -5.43 1.58
C ALA A 60 -20.93 -5.77 0.18
N SER A 61 -19.62 -5.69 0.03
CA SER A 61 -18.96 -5.90 -1.25
C SER A 61 -18.73 -7.38 -1.52
N PRO A 62 -18.93 -7.85 -2.75
CA PRO A 62 -18.67 -9.24 -3.11
C PRO A 62 -17.18 -9.53 -3.14
N HIS A 63 -16.70 -10.42 -2.28
CA HIS A 63 -15.31 -10.88 -2.29
C HIS A 63 -15.16 -12.07 -3.23
N ALA A 64 -14.32 -11.93 -4.26
CA ALA A 64 -14.07 -13.03 -5.20
C ALA A 64 -12.86 -13.89 -4.79
N SER A 65 -11.73 -13.29 -4.49
CA SER A 65 -10.49 -13.97 -4.07
C SER A 65 -9.69 -13.08 -3.12
N PRO A 66 -10.14 -12.88 -1.88
CA PRO A 66 -9.50 -11.94 -0.95
C PRO A 66 -8.19 -12.45 -0.35
N VAL A 67 -7.86 -13.74 -0.54
CA VAL A 67 -6.63 -14.36 -0.02
C VAL A 67 -6.00 -15.21 -1.11
N VAL A 68 -4.70 -14.99 -1.37
CA VAL A 68 -3.93 -15.77 -2.35
C VAL A 68 -2.58 -16.15 -1.76
N LEU A 69 -2.18 -17.41 -1.96
CA LEU A 69 -0.84 -17.91 -1.61
C LEU A 69 0.02 -17.96 -2.88
N HIS A 70 1.19 -17.31 -2.85
CA HIS A 70 2.16 -17.38 -3.93
C HIS A 70 3.58 -17.19 -3.40
N GLY A 71 4.53 -18.02 -3.86
CA GLY A 71 5.97 -17.86 -3.56
C GLY A 71 6.34 -17.91 -2.06
N GLY A 72 5.50 -18.52 -1.21
CA GLY A 72 5.70 -18.54 0.24
C GLY A 72 5.10 -17.32 0.97
N ASP A 73 4.47 -16.39 0.26
CA ASP A 73 3.73 -15.27 0.82
C ASP A 73 2.21 -15.47 0.69
N VAL A 74 1.49 -15.11 1.75
CA VAL A 74 0.03 -15.00 1.74
C VAL A 74 -0.33 -13.53 1.54
N PHE A 75 -0.98 -13.24 0.44
CA PHE A 75 -1.54 -11.92 0.13
C PHE A 75 -2.97 -11.86 0.63
N VAL A 76 -3.30 -10.82 1.39
CA VAL A 76 -4.63 -10.63 1.99
C VAL A 76 -5.16 -9.24 1.66
N ALA A 77 -6.30 -9.18 0.99
CA ALA A 77 -7.05 -7.94 0.80
C ALA A 77 -7.73 -7.56 2.12
N ASN A 78 -7.26 -6.48 2.72
CA ASN A 78 -7.83 -5.96 3.96
C ASN A 78 -8.81 -4.85 3.63
N THR A 79 -10.03 -5.23 3.31
CA THR A 79 -11.10 -4.37 2.80
C THR A 79 -11.37 -3.17 3.69
N ALA A 80 -11.44 -3.37 5.02
CA ALA A 80 -11.75 -2.31 5.96
C ALA A 80 -10.61 -1.28 6.18
N ALA A 81 -9.40 -1.58 5.70
CA ALA A 81 -8.22 -0.75 5.88
C ALA A 81 -7.62 -0.24 4.57
N ASP A 82 -8.20 -0.61 3.43
CA ASP A 82 -7.73 -0.23 2.09
C ASP A 82 -6.28 -0.66 1.82
N THR A 83 -5.92 -1.86 2.30
CA THR A 83 -4.55 -2.37 2.18
C THR A 83 -4.51 -3.79 1.61
N LEU A 84 -3.38 -4.09 0.95
CA LEU A 84 -2.92 -5.45 0.71
C LEU A 84 -1.88 -5.78 1.77
N ASP A 85 -2.16 -6.77 2.62
CA ASP A 85 -1.20 -7.27 3.59
C ASP A 85 -0.45 -8.47 3.00
N VAL A 86 0.88 -8.47 3.11
CA VAL A 86 1.75 -9.57 2.68
C VAL A 86 2.28 -10.26 3.93
N ILE A 87 1.96 -11.53 4.08
CA ILE A 87 2.27 -12.34 5.26
C ILE A 87 3.18 -13.49 4.84
N ASP A 88 4.30 -13.63 5.49
CA ASP A 88 5.16 -14.78 5.33
C ASP A 88 4.45 -16.06 5.83
N ALA A 89 4.28 -17.04 4.94
CA ALA A 89 3.49 -18.23 5.22
C ALA A 89 4.13 -19.16 6.26
N GLU A 90 5.45 -19.13 6.43
CA GLU A 90 6.18 -19.94 7.39
C GLU A 90 6.16 -19.30 8.78
N THR A 91 6.62 -18.06 8.86
CA THR A 91 6.77 -17.33 10.14
C THR A 91 5.48 -16.71 10.65
N LYS A 92 4.44 -16.62 9.83
CA LYS A 92 3.14 -15.98 10.11
C LYS A 92 3.26 -14.47 10.42
N LYS A 93 4.35 -13.83 10.01
CA LYS A 93 4.57 -12.41 10.24
C LYS A 93 4.18 -11.58 9.02
N VAL A 94 3.59 -10.42 9.28
CA VAL A 94 3.34 -9.42 8.23
C VAL A 94 4.68 -8.86 7.76
N ARG A 95 5.00 -9.05 6.48
CA ARG A 95 6.20 -8.54 5.81
C ARG A 95 6.00 -7.13 5.28
N ALA A 96 4.82 -6.87 4.73
CA ALA A 96 4.47 -5.58 4.18
C ALA A 96 2.98 -5.31 4.33
N ARG A 97 2.63 -4.03 4.42
CA ARG A 97 1.28 -3.50 4.29
C ARG A 97 1.31 -2.42 3.24
N ILE A 98 0.57 -2.62 2.17
CA ILE A 98 0.61 -1.80 0.96
C ILE A 98 -0.75 -1.10 0.83
N ASN A 99 -0.77 0.23 0.79
CA ASN A 99 -2.00 0.97 0.53
C ASN A 99 -2.40 0.75 -0.93
N VAL A 100 -3.67 0.40 -1.14
CA VAL A 100 -4.29 0.19 -2.45
C VAL A 100 -5.48 1.13 -2.62
N GLY A 101 -6.37 0.87 -3.58
CA GLY A 101 -7.62 1.64 -3.68
C GLY A 101 -8.63 1.27 -2.61
N ILE A 102 -9.80 1.95 -2.62
CA ILE A 102 -10.85 1.79 -1.62
C ILE A 102 -11.59 0.47 -1.83
N ASP A 103 -11.79 -0.27 -0.74
CA ASP A 103 -12.55 -1.51 -0.69
C ASP A 103 -11.93 -2.63 -1.56
N PRO A 104 -10.68 -3.06 -1.26
CA PRO A 104 -10.07 -4.17 -1.98
C PRO A 104 -10.79 -5.48 -1.71
N VAL A 105 -11.20 -6.19 -2.78
CA VAL A 105 -12.07 -7.37 -2.69
C VAL A 105 -11.53 -8.62 -3.39
N SER A 106 -10.52 -8.48 -4.23
CA SER A 106 -9.94 -9.62 -4.93
C SER A 106 -8.48 -9.40 -5.28
N ILE A 107 -7.73 -10.49 -5.28
CA ILE A 107 -6.30 -10.55 -5.58
C ILE A 107 -6.07 -11.58 -6.67
N ALA A 108 -5.23 -11.25 -7.64
CA ALA A 108 -4.71 -12.21 -8.61
C ALA A 108 -3.21 -12.00 -8.79
N VAL A 109 -2.46 -13.09 -8.82
CA VAL A 109 -1.03 -13.07 -9.14
C VAL A 109 -0.85 -13.42 -10.62
N ARG A 110 -0.06 -12.60 -11.33
CA ARG A 110 0.28 -12.89 -12.74
C ARG A 110 1.02 -14.24 -12.81
N PRO A 111 0.81 -15.05 -13.85
CA PRO A 111 1.37 -16.41 -13.93
C PRO A 111 2.90 -16.50 -13.76
N ASP A 112 3.65 -15.48 -14.16
CA ASP A 112 5.11 -15.41 -13.95
C ASP A 112 5.50 -14.96 -12.53
N GLY A 113 4.52 -14.66 -11.67
CA GLY A 113 4.72 -14.23 -10.29
C GLY A 113 5.22 -12.80 -10.11
N LYS A 114 5.43 -12.03 -11.19
CA LYS A 114 6.08 -10.71 -11.10
C LYS A 114 5.15 -9.56 -10.70
N GLU A 115 3.85 -9.77 -10.77
CA GLU A 115 2.86 -8.76 -10.38
C GLU A 115 1.72 -9.38 -9.60
N VAL A 116 1.22 -8.61 -8.65
CA VAL A 116 -0.02 -8.87 -7.92
C VAL A 116 -1.00 -7.76 -8.25
N TRP A 117 -2.18 -8.13 -8.74
CA TRP A 117 -3.25 -7.20 -9.04
C TRP A 117 -4.34 -7.28 -7.99
N VAL A 118 -4.85 -6.13 -7.57
CA VAL A 118 -5.90 -6.01 -6.53
C VAL A 118 -7.05 -5.19 -7.09
N SER A 119 -8.26 -5.78 -7.14
CA SER A 119 -9.47 -5.02 -7.48
C SER A 119 -9.98 -4.25 -6.28
N ASN A 120 -10.21 -2.96 -6.48
CA ASN A 120 -10.70 -2.02 -5.48
C ASN A 120 -12.12 -1.61 -5.88
N HIS A 121 -13.11 -2.23 -5.23
CA HIS A 121 -14.50 -2.22 -5.63
C HIS A 121 -15.13 -0.81 -5.62
N VAL A 122 -14.89 -0.06 -4.55
CA VAL A 122 -15.50 1.28 -4.37
C VAL A 122 -14.73 2.39 -5.08
N SER A 123 -13.44 2.23 -5.30
CA SER A 123 -12.65 3.22 -6.05
C SER A 123 -12.53 2.94 -7.53
N ASP A 124 -13.29 1.97 -8.06
CA ASP A 124 -13.37 1.66 -9.49
C ASP A 124 -12.00 1.52 -10.15
N SER A 125 -11.14 0.73 -9.51
CA SER A 125 -9.75 0.64 -9.93
C SER A 125 -9.15 -0.76 -9.70
N VAL A 126 -8.02 -1.02 -10.37
CA VAL A 126 -7.15 -2.14 -10.03
C VAL A 126 -5.76 -1.59 -9.69
N SER A 127 -5.29 -1.91 -8.50
CA SER A 127 -3.91 -1.63 -8.10
C SER A 127 -3.00 -2.73 -8.62
N VAL A 128 -1.88 -2.34 -9.24
CA VAL A 128 -0.83 -3.25 -9.73
C VAL A 128 0.38 -3.11 -8.83
N ILE A 129 0.76 -4.19 -8.16
CA ILE A 129 1.88 -4.24 -7.24
C ILE A 129 3.02 -5.03 -7.88
N ASP A 130 4.23 -4.49 -7.85
CA ASP A 130 5.43 -5.19 -8.26
C ASP A 130 5.78 -6.29 -7.23
N ASN A 131 5.80 -7.53 -7.69
CA ASN A 131 6.15 -8.70 -6.87
C ASN A 131 7.49 -9.33 -7.28
N ASN A 132 8.30 -8.63 -8.08
CA ASN A 132 9.62 -9.08 -8.44
C ASN A 132 10.67 -8.63 -7.41
N PRO A 133 11.25 -9.52 -6.59
CA PRO A 133 12.20 -9.16 -5.55
C PRO A 133 13.51 -8.57 -6.08
N GLU A 134 13.78 -8.68 -7.39
CA GLU A 134 14.96 -8.10 -8.03
C GLU A 134 14.77 -6.61 -8.39
N GLN A 135 13.55 -6.09 -8.29
CA GLN A 135 13.24 -4.72 -8.63
C GLN A 135 13.27 -3.80 -7.40
N PRO A 136 13.70 -2.55 -7.55
CA PRO A 136 13.67 -1.57 -6.46
C PRO A 136 12.25 -1.19 -6.03
N THR A 137 11.26 -1.49 -6.86
CA THR A 137 9.83 -1.27 -6.63
C THR A 137 9.11 -2.48 -5.99
N TYR A 138 9.88 -3.49 -5.56
CA TYR A 138 9.31 -4.68 -4.93
C TYR A 138 8.35 -4.33 -3.78
N LEU A 139 7.16 -4.92 -3.81
CA LEU A 139 6.05 -4.67 -2.88
C LEU A 139 5.57 -3.20 -2.86
N GLN A 140 5.67 -2.50 -3.99
CA GLN A 140 5.10 -1.18 -4.17
C GLN A 140 4.02 -1.18 -5.26
N VAL A 141 3.04 -0.29 -5.15
CA VAL A 141 2.08 -0.04 -6.23
C VAL A 141 2.80 0.69 -7.36
N VAL A 142 2.88 0.05 -8.52
CA VAL A 142 3.57 0.59 -9.71
C VAL A 142 2.60 1.15 -10.75
N ALA A 143 1.33 0.80 -10.65
CA ALA A 143 0.28 1.36 -11.51
C ALA A 143 -1.09 1.22 -10.82
N THR A 144 -2.00 2.12 -11.20
CA THR A 144 -3.43 2.00 -10.92
C THR A 144 -4.17 2.04 -12.24
N ILE A 145 -4.90 0.96 -12.55
CA ILE A 145 -5.74 0.88 -13.74
C ILE A 145 -7.08 1.45 -13.35
N GLN A 146 -7.41 2.57 -13.96
CA GLN A 146 -8.66 3.29 -13.76
C GLN A 146 -8.94 4.09 -15.02
N THR A 147 -10.15 3.98 -15.56
CA THR A 147 -10.51 4.69 -16.79
C THR A 147 -11.72 5.59 -16.53
N PHE A 148 -11.58 6.85 -16.87
CA PHE A 148 -12.64 7.84 -16.82
C PHE A 148 -12.99 8.28 -18.23
N ASP A 149 -14.27 8.44 -18.50
CA ASP A 149 -14.73 9.18 -19.64
C ASP A 149 -14.46 10.67 -19.41
N ALA A 150 -13.79 11.31 -20.36
CA ALA A 150 -13.33 12.69 -20.20
C ALA A 150 -14.50 13.70 -20.17
N GLU A 151 -15.63 13.39 -20.81
CA GLU A 151 -16.78 14.29 -20.94
C GLU A 151 -17.77 14.09 -19.80
N THR A 152 -18.13 12.84 -19.54
CA THR A 152 -19.14 12.49 -18.52
C THR A 152 -18.57 12.32 -17.13
N ARG A 153 -17.25 12.13 -17.01
CA ARG A 153 -16.53 11.75 -15.79
C ARG A 153 -17.01 10.45 -15.17
N ALA A 154 -17.80 9.68 -15.90
CA ALA A 154 -18.17 8.35 -15.49
C ALA A 154 -16.94 7.44 -15.53
N THR A 155 -16.81 6.57 -14.54
CA THR A 155 -15.82 5.52 -14.63
C THR A 155 -16.25 4.52 -15.67
N SER A 156 -15.33 4.06 -16.48
CA SER A 156 -15.57 2.92 -17.37
C SER A 156 -15.01 1.63 -16.79
N PHE A 157 -14.74 1.59 -15.50
CA PHE A 157 -14.19 0.44 -14.79
C PHE A 157 -14.97 0.22 -13.49
N ASP A 158 -16.30 0.10 -13.63
CA ASP A 158 -17.26 0.23 -12.55
C ASP A 158 -17.35 -1.05 -11.69
N GLU A 159 -17.17 -0.91 -10.39
CA GLU A 159 -17.24 -1.95 -9.36
C GLU A 159 -16.45 -3.24 -9.74
N PRO A 160 -15.11 -3.19 -9.91
CA PRO A 160 -14.32 -4.38 -10.20
C PRO A 160 -14.33 -5.36 -9.04
N VAL A 161 -14.57 -6.65 -9.32
CA VAL A 161 -14.65 -7.71 -8.30
C VAL A 161 -13.64 -8.80 -8.49
N GLY A 162 -13.68 -9.55 -9.58
CA GLY A 162 -12.81 -10.69 -9.83
C GLY A 162 -11.73 -10.38 -10.84
N ILE A 163 -10.54 -10.94 -10.66
CA ILE A 163 -9.42 -10.84 -11.61
C ILE A 163 -8.94 -12.23 -11.97
N ALA A 164 -8.70 -12.46 -13.26
CA ALA A 164 -8.03 -13.65 -13.77
C ALA A 164 -7.04 -13.29 -14.87
N PHE A 165 -5.98 -14.05 -15.00
CA PHE A 165 -5.01 -13.89 -16.08
C PHE A 165 -5.12 -15.01 -17.12
N ALA A 166 -4.99 -14.65 -18.40
CA ALA A 166 -4.74 -15.58 -19.47
C ALA A 166 -3.31 -15.36 -19.97
N GLY A 167 -2.38 -16.11 -19.39
CA GLY A 167 -0.94 -15.87 -19.58
C GLY A 167 -0.47 -14.57 -18.91
N ASN A 168 0.71 -14.09 -19.32
CA ASN A 168 1.32 -12.90 -18.74
C ASN A 168 0.90 -11.59 -19.44
N GLU A 169 0.14 -11.69 -20.51
CA GLU A 169 -0.14 -10.56 -21.39
C GLU A 169 -1.55 -9.98 -21.21
N LYS A 170 -2.48 -10.77 -20.69
CA LYS A 170 -3.91 -10.37 -20.59
C LYS A 170 -4.47 -10.63 -19.22
N GLY A 171 -5.03 -9.58 -18.63
CA GLY A 171 -5.87 -9.64 -17.44
C GLY A 171 -7.35 -9.53 -17.81
N TYR A 172 -8.19 -10.25 -17.09
CA TYR A 172 -9.66 -10.19 -17.18
C TYR A 172 -10.18 -9.70 -15.85
N VAL A 173 -10.97 -8.64 -15.86
CA VAL A 173 -11.55 -8.05 -14.66
C VAL A 173 -13.07 -8.05 -14.79
N ALA A 174 -13.75 -8.71 -13.87
CA ALA A 174 -15.20 -8.71 -13.80
C ALA A 174 -15.70 -7.38 -13.22
N LEU A 175 -16.64 -6.73 -13.93
CA LEU A 175 -17.28 -5.48 -13.53
C LEU A 175 -18.71 -5.79 -13.11
N SER A 176 -19.02 -5.69 -11.81
CA SER A 176 -20.26 -6.20 -11.26
C SER A 176 -21.49 -5.37 -11.62
N SER A 177 -21.37 -4.06 -11.66
CA SER A 177 -22.48 -3.16 -12.00
C SER A 177 -22.88 -3.19 -13.46
N GLU A 178 -21.96 -3.55 -14.38
CA GLU A 178 -22.20 -3.49 -15.82
C GLU A 178 -22.48 -4.86 -16.46
N ASN A 179 -22.41 -5.97 -15.73
CA ASN A 179 -22.44 -7.33 -16.29
C ASN A 179 -21.42 -7.52 -17.43
N GLN A 180 -20.21 -7.03 -17.21
CA GLN A 180 -19.13 -7.04 -18.21
C GLN A 180 -17.85 -7.64 -17.64
N ILE A 181 -16.99 -8.07 -18.57
CA ILE A 181 -15.60 -8.39 -18.28
C ILE A 181 -14.72 -7.43 -19.08
N ALA A 182 -13.90 -6.64 -18.39
CA ALA A 182 -12.86 -5.86 -19.03
C ALA A 182 -11.66 -6.74 -19.35
N VAL A 183 -11.18 -6.68 -20.59
CA VAL A 183 -9.92 -7.31 -21.01
C VAL A 183 -8.85 -6.25 -21.00
N VAL A 184 -7.87 -6.42 -20.14
CA VAL A 184 -6.77 -5.48 -19.93
C VAL A 184 -5.49 -6.04 -20.54
N ASP A 185 -4.82 -5.24 -21.36
CA ASP A 185 -3.46 -5.52 -21.78
C ASP A 185 -2.49 -5.23 -20.63
N VAL A 186 -1.68 -6.23 -20.26
CA VAL A 186 -0.82 -6.13 -19.07
C VAL A 186 0.31 -5.13 -19.28
N ALA A 187 0.83 -4.99 -20.49
CA ALA A 187 1.97 -4.11 -20.75
C ALA A 187 1.56 -2.64 -20.78
N SER A 188 0.47 -2.30 -21.47
CA SER A 188 -0.03 -0.93 -21.59
C SER A 188 -0.91 -0.49 -20.40
N ARG A 189 -1.45 -1.44 -19.62
CA ARG A 189 -2.44 -1.18 -18.55
C ARG A 189 -3.77 -0.66 -19.07
N GLU A 190 -4.08 -0.86 -20.33
CA GLU A 190 -5.28 -0.34 -20.97
C GLU A 190 -6.35 -1.43 -21.14
N VAL A 191 -7.61 -1.02 -21.02
CA VAL A 191 -8.77 -1.87 -21.37
C VAL A 191 -8.87 -1.94 -22.87
N THR A 192 -8.54 -3.08 -23.45
CA THR A 192 -8.54 -3.29 -24.90
C THR A 192 -9.88 -3.80 -25.43
N LYS A 193 -10.68 -4.42 -24.59
CA LYS A 193 -11.98 -4.99 -24.97
C LYS A 193 -12.90 -5.13 -23.74
N ARG A 194 -14.21 -5.06 -24.00
CA ARG A 194 -15.26 -5.38 -23.03
C ARG A 194 -16.12 -6.52 -23.58
N LEU A 195 -16.30 -7.51 -22.74
CA LEU A 195 -17.15 -8.67 -23.03
C LEU A 195 -18.43 -8.53 -22.21
N ARG A 196 -19.57 -8.36 -22.86
CA ARG A 196 -20.86 -8.34 -22.17
C ARG A 196 -21.27 -9.77 -21.84
N ILE A 197 -21.69 -10.00 -20.60
CA ILE A 197 -22.31 -11.25 -20.19
C ILE A 197 -23.82 -11.07 -20.37
N PRO A 198 -24.49 -11.86 -21.26
CA PRO A 198 -25.95 -11.79 -21.40
C PRO A 198 -26.60 -12.14 -20.07
N ALA A 199 -27.67 -11.42 -19.71
CA ALA A 199 -28.53 -11.86 -18.62
C ALA A 199 -29.11 -13.25 -18.99
N GLN A 200 -29.16 -14.15 -18.02
CA GLN A 200 -29.88 -15.41 -18.20
C GLN A 200 -31.35 -15.09 -18.07
N ASP A 201 -32.11 -15.46 -19.08
CA ASP A 201 -33.59 -15.40 -19.12
C ASP A 201 -34.19 -16.37 -18.08
#